data_1470b1210ac8ed6bfdfc2e393b946ce9
#
_entry.id   1470b1210ac8ed6bfdfc2e393b946ce9
#
_cell.length_a   1.000
_cell.length_b   1.000
_cell.length_c   1.000
_cell.angle_alpha   90.00
_cell.angle_beta   90.00
_cell.angle_gamma   90.00
#
_symmetry.space_group_name_H-M   'P 1'
#
loop_
_entity.id
_entity.type
_entity.pdbx_description
1 polymer ?
#
loop_
_entity_poly.entity_id
_entity_poly.type
_entity_poly.pdbx_seq_one_letter_code
_entity_poly.pdbx_strand_id
1 'polypeptide(L)'
;MDMIILSKEEIEKIANSFDFDEKLTFVNVIDFEPDCKIYKLKNNNGDNFMLICRDYQFDDTDAEERIFANELGITILDRFKYNQDFFFTSKNFDDFEYIFSLARIA
;
A
#
# COMPACT_ATOMS: atom_id res chain seq x y z
N MET A 1 -7.43 15.53 10.64
CA MET A 1 -6.14 15.96 10.08
C MET A 1 -5.92 15.21 8.77
N ASP A 2 -5.53 15.94 7.74
CA ASP A 2 -5.29 15.32 6.45
C ASP A 2 -4.01 14.49 6.48
N MET A 3 -4.02 13.36 5.78
CA MET A 3 -2.82 12.55 5.63
C MET A 3 -1.77 13.28 4.80
N ILE A 4 -0.51 12.90 5.01
CA ILE A 4 0.61 13.43 4.21
C ILE A 4 0.39 13.11 2.73
N ILE A 5 0.83 14.04 1.88
CA ILE A 5 0.86 13.83 0.43
C ILE A 5 2.26 13.37 0.04
N LEU A 6 2.34 12.14 -0.46
CA LEU A 6 3.61 11.56 -0.89
C LEU A 6 3.85 11.86 -2.36
N SER A 7 5.11 12.09 -2.71
CA SER A 7 5.52 12.23 -4.11
C SER A 7 5.47 10.87 -4.81
N LYS A 8 5.43 10.91 -6.13
CA LYS A 8 5.50 9.68 -6.96
C LYS A 8 6.76 8.87 -6.60
N GLU A 9 7.89 9.53 -6.46
CA GLU A 9 9.16 8.88 -6.13
C GLU A 9 9.13 8.20 -4.77
N GLU A 10 8.52 8.84 -3.77
CA GLU A 10 8.37 8.26 -2.43
C GLU A 10 7.46 7.04 -2.45
N ILE A 11 6.34 7.11 -3.17
CA ILE A 11 5.40 5.99 -3.31
C ILE A 11 6.09 4.79 -3.96
N GLU A 12 6.80 5.02 -5.06
CA GLU A 12 7.51 3.95 -5.77
C GLU A 12 8.63 3.37 -4.90
N LYS A 13 9.36 4.20 -4.18
CA LYS A 13 10.43 3.74 -3.30
C LYS A 13 9.89 2.84 -2.19
N ILE A 14 8.79 3.22 -1.57
CA ILE A 14 8.17 2.41 -0.51
C ILE A 14 7.66 1.09 -1.08
N ALA A 15 6.93 1.12 -2.19
CA ALA A 15 6.40 -0.09 -2.81
C ALA A 15 7.51 -1.05 -3.22
N ASN A 16 8.60 -0.53 -3.79
CA ASN A 16 9.73 -1.35 -4.25
C ASN A 16 10.64 -1.81 -3.11
N SER A 17 10.40 -1.39 -1.87
CA SER A 17 11.14 -1.86 -0.70
C SER A 17 10.60 -3.17 -0.13
N PHE A 18 9.42 -3.62 -0.56
CA PHE A 18 8.87 -4.90 -0.17
C PHE A 18 9.66 -6.05 -0.81
N ASP A 19 9.57 -7.23 -0.23
CA ASP A 19 10.25 -8.43 -0.74
C ASP A 19 9.58 -8.90 -2.03
N PHE A 20 10.04 -8.33 -3.14
CA PHE A 20 9.38 -8.41 -4.43
C PHE A 20 10.37 -8.04 -5.53
N ASP A 21 10.52 -8.90 -6.53
CA ASP A 21 11.59 -8.79 -7.53
C ASP A 21 11.29 -7.87 -8.73
N GLU A 22 10.07 -7.39 -8.87
CA GLU A 22 9.67 -6.59 -10.02
C GLU A 22 9.63 -5.11 -9.68
N LYS A 23 9.92 -4.26 -10.66
CA LYS A 23 9.81 -2.82 -10.50
C LYS A 23 8.36 -2.39 -10.65
N LEU A 24 7.88 -1.62 -9.68
CA LEU A 24 6.54 -1.04 -9.69
C LEU A 24 6.60 0.44 -10.03
N THR A 25 5.65 0.88 -10.86
CA THR A 25 5.52 2.28 -11.29
C THR A 25 4.17 2.81 -10.84
N PHE A 26 4.16 4.01 -10.29
CA PHE A 26 2.96 4.68 -9.80
C PHE A 26 2.00 5.00 -10.94
N VAL A 27 0.70 4.77 -10.71
CA VAL A 27 -0.37 5.09 -11.68
C VAL A 27 -1.24 6.22 -11.17
N ASN A 28 -1.93 6.03 -10.04
CA ASN A 28 -2.81 7.05 -9.48
C ASN A 28 -3.09 6.79 -8.00
N VAL A 29 -3.72 7.78 -7.36
CA VAL A 29 -4.15 7.69 -5.96
C VAL A 29 -5.64 7.40 -5.92
N ILE A 30 -6.03 6.49 -5.01
CA ILE A 30 -7.42 6.25 -4.66
C ILE A 30 -7.59 6.64 -3.20
N ASP A 31 -8.29 7.74 -2.94
CA ASP A 31 -8.61 8.13 -1.57
C ASP A 31 -9.72 7.24 -1.06
N PHE A 32 -9.48 6.55 0.04
CA PHE A 32 -10.47 5.64 0.62
C PHE A 32 -11.18 6.27 1.81
N GLU A 33 -10.41 6.75 2.80
CA GLU A 33 -10.93 7.37 4.01
C GLU A 33 -9.99 8.49 4.43
N PRO A 34 -10.39 9.38 5.35
CA PRO A 34 -9.53 10.48 5.78
C PRO A 34 -8.18 10.04 6.34
N ASP A 35 -8.10 8.82 6.91
CA ASP A 35 -6.91 8.27 7.53
C ASP A 35 -6.30 7.09 6.74
N CYS A 36 -6.76 6.87 5.52
CA CYS A 36 -6.29 5.77 4.68
C CYS A 36 -6.25 6.19 3.21
N LYS A 37 -5.11 5.99 2.55
CA LYS A 37 -4.95 6.21 1.11
C LYS A 37 -4.46 4.95 0.44
N ILE A 38 -4.95 4.72 -0.76
CA ILE A 38 -4.53 3.59 -1.58
C ILE A 38 -3.88 4.13 -2.85
N TYR A 39 -2.66 3.68 -3.13
CA TYR A 39 -1.91 4.05 -4.31
C TYR A 39 -1.91 2.86 -5.27
N LYS A 40 -2.30 3.13 -6.52
CA LYS A 40 -2.26 2.11 -7.57
C LYS A 40 -0.93 2.15 -8.29
N LEU A 41 -0.33 0.97 -8.49
CA LEU A 41 0.93 0.82 -9.22
C LEU A 41 0.77 -0.29 -10.25
N LYS A 42 1.73 -0.35 -11.19
CA LYS A 42 1.81 -1.42 -12.20
C LYS A 42 3.25 -1.88 -12.34
N ASN A 43 3.42 -3.16 -12.68
CA ASN A 43 4.71 -3.68 -13.11
C ASN A 43 4.87 -3.54 -14.64
N ASN A 44 5.98 -4.04 -15.19
CA ASN A 44 6.25 -3.96 -16.63
C ASN A 44 5.30 -4.82 -17.48
N ASN A 45 4.66 -5.81 -16.86
CA ASN A 45 3.72 -6.69 -17.56
C ASN A 45 2.28 -6.15 -17.53
N GLY A 46 2.05 -5.01 -16.90
CA GLY A 46 0.72 -4.42 -16.79
C GLY A 46 -0.13 -4.98 -15.64
N ASP A 47 0.44 -5.81 -14.77
CA ASP A 47 -0.26 -6.28 -13.58
C ASP A 47 -0.45 -5.14 -12.60
N ASN A 48 -1.58 -5.16 -11.90
CA ASN A 48 -1.98 -4.09 -10.98
C ASN A 48 -1.59 -4.43 -9.55
N PHE A 49 -1.16 -3.40 -8.81
CA PHE A 49 -0.80 -3.49 -7.40
C PHE A 49 -1.44 -2.34 -6.64
N MET A 50 -1.66 -2.54 -5.34
CA MET A 50 -2.08 -1.46 -4.46
C MET A 50 -1.16 -1.39 -3.27
N LEU A 51 -0.72 -0.16 -2.94
CA LEU A 51 -0.02 0.17 -1.72
C LEU A 51 -0.99 0.91 -0.82
N ILE A 52 -1.27 0.34 0.35
CA ILE A 52 -2.19 0.94 1.31
C ILE A 52 -1.39 1.69 2.35
N CYS A 53 -1.72 2.96 2.55
CA CYS A 53 -1.08 3.83 3.54
C CYS A 53 -2.12 4.24 4.59
N ARG A 54 -1.79 4.03 5.87
CA ARG A 54 -2.66 4.36 7.00
C ARG A 54 -1.88 5.14 8.04
N ASP A 55 -2.57 6.00 8.78
CA ASP A 55 -1.97 6.76 9.86
C ASP A 55 -2.20 6.11 11.24
N TYR A 56 -2.65 4.85 11.25
CA TYR A 56 -2.94 4.11 12.48
C TYR A 56 -2.52 2.64 12.34
N GLN A 57 -2.37 1.95 13.46
CA GLN A 57 -2.03 0.54 13.50
C GLN A 57 -3.27 -0.33 13.73
N PHE A 58 -3.31 -1.46 13.04
CA PHE A 58 -4.31 -2.51 13.24
C PHE A 58 -3.62 -3.80 13.65
N ASP A 59 -4.30 -4.58 14.50
CA ASP A 59 -3.80 -5.88 14.91
C ASP A 59 -3.77 -6.88 13.76
N ASP A 60 -4.66 -6.72 12.78
CA ASP A 60 -4.78 -7.64 11.64
C ASP A 60 -4.86 -6.86 10.33
N THR A 61 -3.70 -6.66 9.69
CA THR A 61 -3.60 -5.95 8.41
C THR A 61 -4.25 -6.72 7.27
N ASP A 62 -4.27 -8.05 7.34
CA ASP A 62 -4.91 -8.87 6.30
C ASP A 62 -6.42 -8.68 6.29
N ALA A 63 -7.06 -8.73 7.45
CA ALA A 63 -8.49 -8.52 7.56
C ALA A 63 -8.89 -7.14 7.08
N GLU A 64 -8.11 -6.11 7.43
CA GLU A 64 -8.37 -4.74 7.03
C GLU A 64 -8.26 -4.56 5.53
N GLU A 65 -7.22 -5.13 4.90
CA GLU A 65 -7.05 -5.05 3.44
C GLU A 65 -8.23 -5.72 2.71
N ARG A 66 -8.74 -6.83 3.24
CA ARG A 66 -9.90 -7.51 2.66
C ARG A 66 -11.15 -6.65 2.73
N ILE A 67 -11.34 -5.94 3.84
CA ILE A 67 -12.47 -5.00 3.99
C ILE A 67 -12.36 -3.88 2.95
N PHE A 68 -11.21 -3.26 2.82
CA PHE A 68 -10.99 -2.19 1.83
C PHE A 68 -11.21 -2.69 0.41
N ALA A 69 -10.65 -3.84 0.08
CA ALA A 69 -10.79 -4.42 -1.25
C ALA A 69 -12.26 -4.70 -1.58
N ASN A 70 -12.99 -5.27 -0.61
CA ASN A 70 -14.40 -5.57 -0.80
C ASN A 70 -15.24 -4.31 -1.05
N GLU A 71 -14.99 -3.26 -0.28
CA GLU A 71 -15.72 -1.99 -0.43
C GLU A 71 -15.42 -1.31 -1.77
N LEU A 72 -14.21 -1.46 -2.28
CA LEU A 72 -13.78 -0.86 -3.56
C LEU A 72 -14.05 -1.77 -4.77
N GLY A 73 -14.56 -2.98 -4.55
CA GLY A 73 -14.76 -3.95 -5.64
C GLY A 73 -13.46 -4.49 -6.21
N ILE A 74 -12.40 -4.51 -5.41
CA ILE A 74 -11.07 -4.97 -5.81
C ILE A 74 -10.88 -6.42 -5.36
N THR A 75 -10.30 -7.26 -6.24
CA THR A 75 -9.93 -8.64 -5.88
C THR A 75 -8.43 -8.69 -5.58
N ILE A 76 -8.08 -9.11 -4.37
CA ILE A 76 -6.69 -9.32 -3.97
C ILE A 76 -6.26 -10.69 -4.47
N LEU A 77 -5.15 -10.72 -5.24
CA LEU A 77 -4.56 -11.96 -5.75
C LEU A 77 -3.43 -12.46 -4.87
N ASP A 78 -2.58 -11.54 -4.40
CA ASP A 78 -1.41 -11.86 -3.59
C ASP A 78 -1.08 -10.71 -2.65
N ARG A 79 -0.47 -11.04 -1.50
CA ARG A 79 0.08 -10.06 -0.56
C ARG A 79 1.59 -10.27 -0.47
N PHE A 80 2.34 -9.19 -0.34
CA PHE A 80 3.79 -9.24 -0.31
C PHE A 80 4.33 -8.91 1.07
N LYS A 81 5.34 -9.68 1.49
CA LYS A 81 6.02 -9.44 2.75
C LYS A 81 7.02 -8.31 2.59
N TYR A 82 7.12 -7.48 3.60
CA TYR A 82 8.19 -6.50 3.71
C TYR A 82 9.49 -7.19 4.15
N ASN A 83 9.34 -8.14 5.09
CA ASN A 83 10.42 -9.00 5.53
C ASN A 83 9.85 -10.40 5.86
N GLN A 84 10.69 -11.30 6.41
CA GLN A 84 10.30 -12.69 6.65
C GLN A 84 9.06 -12.86 7.53
N ASP A 85 8.79 -11.90 8.42
CA ASP A 85 7.77 -12.05 9.45
C ASP A 85 6.54 -11.15 9.25
N PHE A 86 6.66 -10.06 8.48
CA PHE A 86 5.63 -9.03 8.41
C PHE A 86 5.22 -8.70 6.97
N PHE A 87 3.91 -8.49 6.79
CA PHE A 87 3.31 -8.03 5.54
C PHE A 87 3.18 -6.50 5.47
N PHE A 88 3.80 -5.77 6.40
CA PHE A 88 3.72 -4.32 6.44
C PHE A 88 5.04 -3.72 6.88
N THR A 89 5.21 -2.44 6.61
CA THR A 89 6.31 -1.63 7.14
C THR A 89 5.76 -0.31 7.67
N SER A 90 6.54 0.38 8.49
CA SER A 90 6.18 1.72 8.95
C SER A 90 7.25 2.72 8.56
N LYS A 91 6.82 3.95 8.29
CA LYS A 91 7.69 5.07 7.97
C LYS A 91 7.21 6.30 8.70
N ASN A 92 8.14 7.15 9.14
CA ASN A 92 7.83 8.41 9.79
C ASN A 92 7.91 9.54 8.78
N PHE A 93 6.86 10.36 8.73
CA PHE A 93 6.81 11.58 7.93
C PHE A 93 6.22 12.69 8.82
N ASP A 94 6.90 13.82 8.91
CA ASP A 94 6.44 14.98 9.69
C ASP A 94 6.06 14.61 11.13
N ASP A 95 6.89 13.77 11.78
CA ASP A 95 6.70 13.28 13.15
C ASP A 95 5.51 12.33 13.35
N PHE A 96 4.88 11.86 12.26
CA PHE A 96 3.82 10.88 12.31
C PHE A 96 4.27 9.55 11.71
N GLU A 97 3.82 8.45 12.31
CA GLU A 97 4.07 7.12 11.79
C GLU A 97 2.92 6.70 10.86
N TYR A 98 3.29 6.24 9.67
CA TYR A 98 2.35 5.69 8.69
C TYR A 98 2.70 4.22 8.44
N ILE A 99 1.66 3.40 8.27
CA ILE A 99 1.79 1.96 8.02
C ILE A 99 1.49 1.70 6.55
N PHE A 100 2.34 0.90 5.92
CA PHE A 100 2.23 0.56 4.50
C PHE A 100 2.13 -0.94 4.31
N SER A 101 1.24 -1.38 3.42
CA SER A 101 1.14 -2.76 2.98
C SER A 101 0.94 -2.82 1.47
N LEU A 102 1.39 -3.92 0.84
CA LEU A 102 1.40 -4.06 -0.62
C LEU A 102 0.70 -5.36 -1.03
N ALA A 103 -0.17 -5.27 -2.04
CA ALA A 103 -0.88 -6.41 -2.60
C ALA A 103 -0.94 -6.33 -4.12
N ARG A 104 -0.95 -7.50 -4.79
CA ARG A 104 -1.28 -7.59 -6.20
C ARG A 104 -2.80 -7.77 -6.33
N ILE A 105 -3.40 -7.05 -7.26
CA ILE A 105 -4.84 -7.04 -7.45
C ILE A 105 -5.20 -7.40 -8.90
N ALA A 106 -6.43 -7.83 -9.07
CA ALA A 106 -6.93 -8.15 -10.40
C ALA A 106 -7.10 -6.90 -11.28
#